data_f2df0023ce8d2a3eca0ceda065f8b49b
#
_entry.id   f2df0023ce8d2a3eca0ceda065f8b49b
#
_cell.length_a   1.000
_cell.length_b   1.000
_cell.length_c   1.000
_cell.angle_alpha   90.00
_cell.angle_beta   90.00
_cell.angle_gamma   90.00
#
_symmetry.space_group_name_H-M   'P 1'
#
loop_
_entity.id
_entity.type
_entity.pdbx_description
1 polymer ?
#
loop_
_entity_poly.entity_id
_entity_poly.type
_entity_poly.pdbx_seq_one_letter_code
_entity_poly.pdbx_strand_id
1 'polypeptide(L)'
;MRNKRGRGKCALLLAAVLITALLFSGCAEEKEPEAALTPQQEAENWVKTNYEDFYDIRNLESALLSEEEVDGELRYTVAIQCEMKNKFESVEDIPFVKGIRDEIKDMELSETQRSTIEDYIKEIGEDADFGNYSGFSVDLVIKEAKDDSSKPHQIYFCNDGEELEPIDSLKLDEDALYRDGKNAVKQILNLS
;
A
#
# COMPACT_ATOMS: atom_id res chain seq x y z
N MET A 1 15.79 -63.70 34.99
CA MET A 1 17.06 -63.39 34.31
C MET A 1 16.77 -62.34 33.21
N ARG A 2 17.32 -61.12 33.39
CA ARG A 2 17.07 -59.94 32.52
C ARG A 2 18.03 -59.98 31.33
N ASN A 3 17.53 -59.94 30.15
CA ASN A 3 18.33 -59.77 28.93
C ASN A 3 18.39 -58.30 28.51
N LYS A 4 19.48 -57.60 28.90
CA LYS A 4 19.88 -56.27 28.41
C LYS A 4 20.87 -56.47 27.27
N ARG A 5 20.48 -56.36 26.02
CA ARG A 5 21.42 -56.07 24.89
C ARG A 5 20.59 -55.65 23.68
N GLY A 6 20.76 -54.40 23.25
CA GLY A 6 20.19 -53.97 21.95
C GLY A 6 19.91 -52.48 21.77
N ARG A 7 20.48 -51.60 22.59
CA ARG A 7 20.24 -50.13 22.47
C ARG A 7 21.42 -49.27 21.97
N GLY A 8 22.50 -49.90 21.52
CA GLY A 8 23.73 -49.16 21.20
C GLY A 8 24.08 -49.00 19.72
N LYS A 9 23.35 -49.67 18.81
CA LYS A 9 23.76 -49.66 17.38
C LYS A 9 22.93 -48.77 16.48
N CYS A 10 21.73 -48.34 16.87
CA CYS A 10 20.91 -47.41 16.07
C CYS A 10 21.30 -45.93 16.24
N ALA A 11 21.87 -45.54 17.37
CA ALA A 11 22.27 -44.16 17.61
C ALA A 11 23.53 -43.73 16.83
N LEU A 12 24.41 -44.67 16.49
CA LEU A 12 25.62 -44.37 15.71
C LEU A 12 25.37 -44.25 14.20
N LEU A 13 24.34 -44.91 13.68
CA LEU A 13 23.98 -44.81 12.28
C LEU A 13 23.20 -43.49 11.94
N LEU A 14 22.45 -42.98 12.91
CA LEU A 14 21.77 -41.68 12.75
C LEU A 14 22.73 -40.51 12.81
N ALA A 15 23.81 -40.58 13.58
CA ALA A 15 24.83 -39.53 13.62
C ALA A 15 25.67 -39.46 12.34
N ALA A 16 25.91 -40.60 11.67
CA ALA A 16 26.68 -40.66 10.42
C ALA A 16 25.89 -40.09 9.22
N VAL A 17 24.57 -40.22 9.21
CA VAL A 17 23.72 -39.66 8.12
C VAL A 17 23.59 -38.17 8.26
N LEU A 18 23.56 -37.62 9.49
CA LEU A 18 23.49 -36.17 9.73
C LEU A 18 24.81 -35.42 9.37
N ILE A 19 25.96 -36.09 9.52
CA ILE A 19 27.27 -35.46 9.20
C ILE A 19 27.52 -35.44 7.69
N THR A 20 27.00 -36.42 6.93
CA THR A 20 27.12 -36.41 5.46
C THR A 20 26.23 -35.39 4.80
N ALA A 21 25.10 -35.03 5.39
CA ALA A 21 24.20 -33.96 4.87
C ALA A 21 24.83 -32.55 5.01
N LEU A 22 25.73 -32.35 5.99
CA LEU A 22 26.39 -31.05 6.21
C LEU A 22 27.63 -30.81 5.34
N LEU A 23 28.14 -31.81 4.63
CA LEU A 23 29.34 -31.66 3.80
C LEU A 23 29.02 -31.40 2.30
N PHE A 24 27.77 -31.47 1.90
CA PHE A 24 27.31 -31.13 0.55
C PHE A 24 26.59 -29.74 0.45
N SER A 25 26.58 -28.97 1.54
CA SER A 25 26.10 -27.58 1.49
C SER A 25 27.23 -26.65 1.01
N GLY A 26 27.77 -26.97 -0.19
CA GLY A 26 28.64 -26.07 -0.91
C GLY A 26 27.79 -25.12 -1.73
N CYS A 27 27.68 -23.90 -1.25
CA CYS A 27 27.43 -22.66 -2.00
C CYS A 27 26.66 -22.78 -3.34
N ALA A 28 25.35 -22.83 -3.24
CA ALA A 28 24.47 -22.06 -4.07
C ALA A 28 23.45 -21.47 -3.08
N GLU A 29 23.47 -20.15 -2.89
CA GLU A 29 22.31 -19.44 -2.39
C GLU A 29 21.20 -19.62 -3.47
N GLU A 30 20.51 -20.75 -3.43
CA GLU A 30 19.17 -20.81 -3.97
C GLU A 30 18.38 -19.83 -3.09
N LYS A 31 18.13 -18.62 -3.62
CA LYS A 31 17.04 -17.79 -3.12
C LYS A 31 15.83 -18.72 -3.12
N GLU A 32 15.36 -19.08 -1.92
CA GLU A 32 14.03 -19.68 -1.81
C GLU A 32 13.09 -18.79 -2.61
N PRO A 33 12.26 -19.37 -3.51
CA PRO A 33 11.26 -18.58 -4.21
C PRO A 33 10.46 -17.83 -3.15
N GLU A 34 10.48 -16.52 -3.22
CA GLU A 34 9.71 -15.65 -2.33
C GLU A 34 8.26 -16.15 -2.41
N ALA A 35 7.73 -16.63 -1.30
CA ALA A 35 6.39 -17.19 -1.29
C ALA A 35 5.42 -16.12 -1.79
N ALA A 36 4.58 -16.47 -2.77
CA ALA A 36 3.59 -15.56 -3.31
C ALA A 36 2.75 -14.99 -2.16
N LEU A 37 2.54 -13.68 -2.17
CA LEU A 37 1.73 -13.00 -1.17
C LEU A 37 0.28 -13.50 -1.24
N THR A 38 -0.39 -13.58 -0.11
CA THR A 38 -1.83 -13.79 -0.11
C THR A 38 -2.53 -12.51 -0.57
N PRO A 39 -3.78 -12.58 -1.09
CA PRO A 39 -4.53 -11.38 -1.48
C PRO A 39 -4.64 -10.34 -0.36
N GLN A 40 -4.79 -10.78 0.90
CA GLN A 40 -4.80 -9.88 2.05
C GLN A 40 -3.45 -9.19 2.23
N GLN A 41 -2.33 -9.92 2.12
CA GLN A 41 -0.99 -9.34 2.22
C GLN A 41 -0.70 -8.35 1.09
N GLU A 42 -1.20 -8.62 -0.11
CA GLU A 42 -1.09 -7.68 -1.23
C GLU A 42 -1.87 -6.40 -0.99
N ALA A 43 -3.11 -6.52 -0.51
CA ALA A 43 -3.94 -5.38 -0.15
C ALA A 43 -3.30 -4.52 0.95
N GLU A 44 -2.76 -5.15 1.99
CA GLU A 44 -2.03 -4.46 3.06
C GLU A 44 -0.77 -3.76 2.54
N ASN A 45 0.00 -4.44 1.68
CA ASN A 45 1.20 -3.86 1.08
C ASN A 45 0.84 -2.68 0.17
N TRP A 46 -0.27 -2.78 -0.56
CA TRP A 46 -0.75 -1.68 -1.38
C TRP A 46 -1.04 -0.43 -0.53
N VAL A 47 -1.75 -0.59 0.60
CA VAL A 47 -2.01 0.52 1.53
C VAL A 47 -0.71 1.12 2.05
N LYS A 48 0.22 0.29 2.53
CA LYS A 48 1.52 0.77 3.04
C LYS A 48 2.28 1.53 1.96
N THR A 49 2.45 0.93 0.77
CA THR A 49 3.23 1.53 -0.33
C THR A 49 2.68 2.88 -0.79
N ASN A 50 1.35 3.04 -0.74
CA ASN A 50 0.72 4.26 -1.24
C ASN A 50 0.56 5.36 -0.20
N TYR A 51 0.47 5.00 1.09
CA TYR A 51 0.11 5.97 2.12
C TYR A 51 1.18 6.17 3.21
N GLU A 52 2.15 5.24 3.40
CA GLU A 52 3.10 5.32 4.51
C GLU A 52 4.03 6.53 4.47
N ASP A 53 4.29 7.10 3.29
CA ASP A 53 5.12 8.31 3.18
C ASP A 53 4.40 9.55 3.76
N PHE A 54 3.06 9.58 3.73
CA PHE A 54 2.22 10.71 4.11
C PHE A 54 1.49 10.52 5.43
N TYR A 55 1.30 9.26 5.84
CA TYR A 55 0.50 8.90 7.02
C TYR A 55 1.22 7.91 7.93
N ASP A 56 1.09 8.13 9.23
CA ASP A 56 1.35 7.09 10.21
C ASP A 56 0.16 6.13 10.21
N ILE A 57 0.40 4.86 9.89
CA ILE A 57 -0.63 3.82 9.77
C ILE A 57 -0.53 2.89 10.98
N ARG A 58 -1.67 2.63 11.63
CA ARG A 58 -1.76 1.65 12.71
C ARG A 58 -3.04 0.83 12.62
N ASN A 59 -3.08 -0.29 13.35
CA ASN A 59 -4.24 -1.19 13.39
C ASN A 59 -4.70 -1.60 11.98
N LEU A 60 -3.73 -1.86 11.08
CA LEU A 60 -4.01 -2.31 9.71
C LEU A 60 -4.50 -3.76 9.76
N GLU A 61 -5.74 -3.96 9.36
CA GLU A 61 -6.42 -5.24 9.30
C GLU A 61 -6.99 -5.45 7.90
N SER A 62 -6.95 -6.69 7.43
CA SER A 62 -7.51 -7.10 6.15
C SER A 62 -8.42 -8.30 6.31
N ALA A 63 -9.50 -8.33 5.54
CA ALA A 63 -10.44 -9.45 5.50
C ALA A 63 -10.79 -9.81 4.06
N LEU A 64 -10.65 -11.09 3.69
CA LEU A 64 -11.15 -11.60 2.41
C LEU A 64 -12.68 -11.66 2.47
N LEU A 65 -13.36 -10.88 1.63
CA LEU A 65 -14.82 -10.84 1.54
C LEU A 65 -15.36 -11.86 0.55
N SER A 66 -14.72 -11.99 -0.62
CA SER A 66 -15.09 -12.97 -1.65
C SER A 66 -13.90 -13.44 -2.46
N GLU A 67 -14.04 -14.65 -3.02
CA GLU A 67 -13.16 -15.23 -4.01
C GLU A 67 -14.06 -15.78 -5.12
N GLU A 68 -13.85 -15.32 -6.35
CA GLU A 68 -14.67 -15.66 -7.50
C GLU A 68 -13.77 -15.95 -8.71
N GLU A 69 -14.22 -16.86 -9.59
CA GLU A 69 -13.60 -17.09 -10.88
C GLU A 69 -14.50 -16.51 -11.98
N VAL A 70 -14.01 -15.51 -12.70
CA VAL A 70 -14.75 -14.84 -13.77
C VAL A 70 -13.85 -14.74 -15.01
N ASP A 71 -14.31 -15.31 -16.12
CA ASP A 71 -13.62 -15.24 -17.43
C ASP A 71 -12.16 -15.74 -17.41
N GLY A 72 -11.84 -16.72 -16.54
CA GLY A 72 -10.48 -17.29 -16.41
C GLY A 72 -9.55 -16.48 -15.52
N GLU A 73 -10.05 -15.48 -14.80
CA GLU A 73 -9.35 -14.74 -13.77
C GLU A 73 -9.90 -15.12 -12.39
N LEU A 74 -9.00 -15.20 -11.40
CA LEU A 74 -9.38 -15.24 -9.99
C LEU A 74 -9.52 -13.80 -9.50
N ARG A 75 -10.63 -13.51 -8.84
CA ARG A 75 -10.95 -12.20 -8.28
C ARG A 75 -11.15 -12.33 -6.78
N TYR A 76 -10.36 -11.58 -6.04
CA TYR A 76 -10.42 -11.52 -4.59
C TYR A 76 -10.89 -10.13 -4.17
N THR A 77 -12.01 -10.04 -3.44
CA THR A 77 -12.41 -8.79 -2.81
C THR A 77 -11.89 -8.78 -1.38
N VAL A 78 -11.09 -7.80 -1.05
CA VAL A 78 -10.44 -7.67 0.26
C VAL A 78 -10.83 -6.34 0.89
N ALA A 79 -11.49 -6.40 2.05
CA ALA A 79 -11.71 -5.22 2.87
C ALA A 79 -10.46 -4.87 3.66
N ILE A 80 -10.10 -3.60 3.68
CA ILE A 80 -9.01 -3.04 4.48
C ILE A 80 -9.59 -2.04 5.46
N GLN A 81 -9.13 -2.11 6.70
CA GLN A 81 -9.41 -1.12 7.73
C GLN A 81 -8.13 -0.76 8.46
N CYS A 82 -7.93 0.52 8.71
CA CYS A 82 -6.83 0.99 9.55
C CYS A 82 -7.16 2.36 10.15
N GLU A 83 -6.26 2.84 10.98
CA GLU A 83 -6.26 4.22 11.42
C GLU A 83 -5.06 4.93 10.83
N MET A 84 -5.29 6.09 10.24
CA MET A 84 -4.27 6.92 9.61
C MET A 84 -4.17 8.27 10.33
N LYS A 85 -2.93 8.72 10.55
CA LYS A 85 -2.63 10.05 11.06
C LYS A 85 -1.73 10.74 10.06
N ASN A 86 -2.10 11.95 9.66
CA ASN A 86 -1.30 12.78 8.78
C ASN A 86 0.08 13.07 9.40
N LYS A 87 1.17 12.88 8.65
CA LYS A 87 2.54 13.19 9.08
C LYS A 87 2.89 14.68 8.99
N PHE A 88 2.08 15.46 8.28
CA PHE A 88 2.26 16.90 8.23
C PHE A 88 1.78 17.54 9.53
N GLU A 89 2.49 18.60 9.95
CA GLU A 89 2.15 19.34 11.16
C GLU A 89 1.07 20.41 10.92
N SER A 90 0.97 20.87 9.68
CA SER A 90 0.04 21.92 9.26
C SER A 90 -0.36 21.78 7.80
N VAL A 91 -1.43 22.48 7.40
CA VAL A 91 -1.87 22.56 6.01
C VAL A 91 -0.79 23.10 5.07
N GLU A 92 0.06 24.00 5.55
CA GLU A 92 1.16 24.60 4.78
C GLU A 92 2.29 23.61 4.48
N ASP A 93 2.35 22.47 5.19
CA ASP A 93 3.34 21.43 4.96
C ASP A 93 2.95 20.45 3.85
N ILE A 94 1.68 20.42 3.49
CA ILE A 94 1.14 19.55 2.43
C ILE A 94 1.75 19.95 1.08
N PRO A 95 2.38 19.03 0.32
CA PRO A 95 3.02 19.34 -0.97
C PRO A 95 2.10 20.03 -1.96
N PHE A 96 0.84 19.63 -2.01
CA PHE A 96 -0.19 20.26 -2.84
C PHE A 96 -0.38 21.75 -2.49
N VAL A 97 -0.47 22.08 -1.21
CA VAL A 97 -0.62 23.47 -0.74
C VAL A 97 0.65 24.29 -0.99
N LYS A 98 1.82 23.68 -0.79
CA LYS A 98 3.11 24.33 -1.18
C LYS A 98 3.11 24.68 -2.67
N GLY A 99 2.61 23.78 -3.53
CA GLY A 99 2.46 24.04 -4.96
C GLY A 99 1.56 25.25 -5.25
N ILE A 100 0.40 25.34 -4.59
CA ILE A 100 -0.49 26.49 -4.70
C ILE A 100 0.24 27.78 -4.26
N ARG A 101 0.87 27.78 -3.09
CA ARG A 101 1.58 28.94 -2.54
C ARG A 101 2.68 29.45 -3.48
N ASP A 102 3.47 28.53 -4.03
CA ASP A 102 4.56 28.90 -4.94
C ASP A 102 4.04 29.43 -6.28
N GLU A 103 2.94 28.88 -6.81
CA GLU A 103 2.37 29.36 -8.07
C GLU A 103 1.81 30.78 -7.95
N ILE A 104 1.14 31.11 -6.83
CA ILE A 104 0.53 32.44 -6.63
C ILE A 104 1.51 33.52 -6.19
N LYS A 105 2.72 33.14 -5.80
CA LYS A 105 3.71 34.07 -5.20
C LYS A 105 4.01 35.27 -6.09
N ASP A 106 4.12 35.03 -7.39
CA ASP A 106 4.48 36.03 -8.38
C ASP A 106 3.27 36.51 -9.23
N MET A 107 2.04 36.09 -8.85
CA MET A 107 0.81 36.48 -9.53
C MET A 107 0.23 37.77 -8.96
N GLU A 108 -0.18 38.70 -9.85
CA GLU A 108 -0.98 39.86 -9.47
C GLU A 108 -2.45 39.46 -9.28
N LEU A 109 -2.79 39.06 -8.05
CA LEU A 109 -4.13 38.61 -7.70
C LEU A 109 -4.96 39.75 -7.08
N SER A 110 -6.22 39.85 -7.47
CA SER A 110 -7.20 40.68 -6.78
C SER A 110 -7.47 40.16 -5.36
N GLU A 111 -8.05 41.00 -4.51
CA GLU A 111 -8.41 40.62 -3.14
C GLU A 111 -9.39 39.42 -3.13
N THR A 112 -10.38 39.42 -4.04
CA THR A 112 -11.31 38.30 -4.17
C THR A 112 -10.63 36.99 -4.56
N GLN A 113 -9.68 37.03 -5.49
CA GLN A 113 -8.92 35.83 -5.90
C GLN A 113 -8.06 35.29 -4.76
N ARG A 114 -7.43 36.19 -3.99
CA ARG A 114 -6.68 35.78 -2.78
C ARG A 114 -7.59 35.09 -1.75
N SER A 115 -8.75 35.71 -1.46
CA SER A 115 -9.72 35.11 -0.54
C SER A 115 -10.17 33.73 -1.01
N THR A 116 -10.46 33.55 -2.29
CA THR A 116 -10.88 32.25 -2.85
C THR A 116 -9.81 31.17 -2.62
N ILE A 117 -8.53 31.52 -2.81
CA ILE A 117 -7.43 30.56 -2.56
C ILE A 117 -7.28 30.25 -1.08
N GLU A 118 -7.34 31.26 -0.21
CA GLU A 118 -7.24 31.05 1.24
C GLU A 118 -8.40 30.21 1.77
N ASP A 119 -9.61 30.42 1.28
CA ASP A 119 -10.80 29.62 1.64
C ASP A 119 -10.61 28.16 1.21
N TYR A 120 -10.08 27.92 -0.01
CA TYR A 120 -9.78 26.58 -0.49
C TYR A 120 -8.70 25.87 0.31
N ILE A 121 -7.61 26.57 0.65
CA ILE A 121 -6.54 26.01 1.50
C ILE A 121 -7.07 25.72 2.92
N LYS A 122 -7.93 26.57 3.45
CA LYS A 122 -8.56 26.37 4.76
C LYS A 122 -9.44 25.10 4.74
N GLU A 123 -10.23 24.88 3.69
CA GLU A 123 -11.03 23.67 3.51
C GLU A 123 -10.15 22.41 3.52
N ILE A 124 -9.04 22.41 2.76
CA ILE A 124 -8.06 21.31 2.81
C ILE A 124 -7.55 21.07 4.25
N GLY A 125 -7.29 22.14 5.00
CA GLY A 125 -6.80 22.04 6.37
C GLY A 125 -7.84 21.50 7.36
N GLU A 126 -9.11 21.80 7.13
CA GLU A 126 -10.23 21.29 7.93
C GLU A 126 -10.43 19.78 7.69
N ASP A 127 -10.28 19.31 6.45
CA ASP A 127 -10.41 17.92 6.08
C ASP A 127 -9.20 17.06 6.50
N ALA A 128 -8.02 17.66 6.60
CA ALA A 128 -6.78 16.94 6.85
C ALA A 128 -6.62 16.38 8.29
N ASP A 129 -7.42 16.83 9.25
CA ASP A 129 -7.43 16.39 10.67
C ASP A 129 -6.01 16.18 11.25
N PHE A 130 -5.22 17.25 11.28
CA PHE A 130 -3.83 17.19 11.77
C PHE A 130 -3.76 16.76 13.24
N GLY A 131 -2.85 15.84 13.51
CA GLY A 131 -2.53 15.42 14.88
C GLY A 131 -3.36 14.26 15.43
N ASN A 132 -4.46 13.88 14.80
CA ASN A 132 -5.31 12.78 15.24
C ASN A 132 -5.22 11.58 14.28
N TYR A 133 -5.55 10.40 14.80
CA TYR A 133 -5.80 9.24 13.96
C TYR A 133 -7.26 9.23 13.56
N SER A 134 -7.53 9.10 12.27
CA SER A 134 -8.86 8.91 11.70
C SER A 134 -9.02 7.52 11.10
N GLY A 135 -10.23 6.99 11.10
CA GLY A 135 -10.52 5.69 10.48
C GLY A 135 -10.42 5.77 8.95
N PHE A 136 -9.75 4.80 8.35
CA PHE A 136 -9.70 4.58 6.91
C PHE A 136 -10.24 3.21 6.60
N SER A 137 -11.10 3.11 5.61
CA SER A 137 -11.67 1.84 5.13
C SER A 137 -11.78 1.86 3.62
N VAL A 138 -11.38 0.76 2.98
CA VAL A 138 -11.47 0.59 1.53
C VAL A 138 -11.63 -0.88 1.19
N ASP A 139 -12.42 -1.17 0.16
CA ASP A 139 -12.49 -2.49 -0.44
C ASP A 139 -11.67 -2.49 -1.74
N LEU A 140 -10.78 -3.47 -1.87
CA LEU A 140 -9.93 -3.67 -3.03
C LEU A 140 -10.30 -4.96 -3.74
N VAL A 141 -10.35 -4.92 -5.07
CA VAL A 141 -10.43 -6.12 -5.90
C VAL A 141 -9.07 -6.42 -6.48
N ILE A 142 -8.53 -7.60 -6.19
CA ILE A 142 -7.27 -8.11 -6.71
C ILE A 142 -7.59 -9.16 -7.76
N LYS A 143 -7.07 -8.99 -8.99
CA LYS A 143 -7.24 -9.92 -10.10
C LYS A 143 -5.94 -10.64 -10.39
N GLU A 144 -6.01 -11.95 -10.47
CA GLU A 144 -4.92 -12.85 -10.82
C GLU A 144 -5.30 -13.65 -12.07
N ALA A 145 -4.44 -13.64 -13.09
CA ALA A 145 -4.62 -14.47 -14.29
C ALA A 145 -4.34 -15.94 -13.93
N LYS A 146 -5.35 -16.80 -13.99
CA LYS A 146 -5.26 -18.22 -13.60
C LYS A 146 -4.21 -19.03 -14.39
N ASP A 147 -4.05 -18.70 -15.66
CA ASP A 147 -3.17 -19.45 -16.58
C ASP A 147 -1.76 -18.85 -16.69
N ASP A 148 -1.47 -17.72 -16.03
CA ASP A 148 -0.19 -17.03 -16.15
C ASP A 148 0.18 -16.29 -14.86
N SER A 149 0.69 -17.05 -13.89
CA SER A 149 1.16 -16.52 -12.61
C SER A 149 2.38 -15.59 -12.71
N SER A 150 2.94 -15.40 -13.93
CA SER A 150 4.02 -14.42 -14.16
C SER A 150 3.51 -13.00 -14.37
N LYS A 151 2.20 -12.84 -14.61
CA LYS A 151 1.60 -11.52 -14.73
C LYS A 151 1.41 -10.90 -13.35
N PRO A 152 1.72 -9.59 -13.21
CA PRO A 152 1.42 -8.89 -11.99
C PRO A 152 -0.09 -8.88 -11.75
N HIS A 153 -0.48 -9.02 -10.49
CA HIS A 153 -1.88 -8.87 -10.11
C HIS A 153 -2.32 -7.42 -10.37
N GLN A 154 -3.57 -7.26 -10.77
CA GLN A 154 -4.18 -5.95 -10.96
C GLN A 154 -5.04 -5.62 -9.75
N ILE A 155 -4.89 -4.42 -9.21
CA ILE A 155 -5.63 -3.97 -8.02
C ILE A 155 -6.59 -2.84 -8.43
N TYR A 156 -7.83 -2.93 -7.99
CA TYR A 156 -8.90 -1.98 -8.28
C TYR A 156 -9.53 -1.52 -6.98
N PHE A 157 -10.01 -0.29 -6.94
CA PHE A 157 -10.98 0.12 -5.93
C PHE A 157 -12.33 -0.56 -6.22
N CYS A 158 -13.01 -0.99 -5.16
CA CYS A 158 -14.38 -1.45 -5.23
C CYS A 158 -15.28 -0.40 -4.55
N ASN A 159 -16.32 0.03 -5.25
CA ASN A 159 -17.34 0.90 -4.70
C ASN A 159 -18.70 0.26 -4.96
N ASP A 160 -19.42 -0.12 -3.89
CA ASP A 160 -20.74 -0.77 -3.95
C ASP A 160 -20.79 -2.01 -4.88
N GLY A 161 -19.68 -2.76 -4.96
CA GLY A 161 -19.54 -3.94 -5.80
C GLY A 161 -19.21 -3.67 -7.27
N GLU A 162 -19.08 -2.41 -7.67
CA GLU A 162 -18.59 -2.03 -8.99
C GLU A 162 -17.08 -1.79 -8.97
N GLU A 163 -16.37 -2.41 -9.92
CA GLU A 163 -14.94 -2.18 -10.11
C GLU A 163 -14.72 -0.80 -10.73
N LEU A 164 -13.91 -0.01 -10.06
CA LEU A 164 -13.40 1.24 -10.61
C LEU A 164 -12.13 0.96 -11.43
N GLU A 165 -11.58 1.98 -12.08
CA GLU A 165 -10.38 1.83 -12.89
C GLU A 165 -9.18 1.28 -12.10
N PRO A 166 -8.22 0.57 -12.75
CA PRO A 166 -7.03 0.04 -12.09
C PRO A 166 -6.22 1.12 -11.39
N ILE A 167 -5.72 0.81 -10.20
CA ILE A 167 -5.01 1.76 -9.35
C ILE A 167 -3.49 1.75 -9.61
N ASP A 168 -3.02 1.22 -10.72
CA ASP A 168 -1.58 1.07 -11.03
C ASP A 168 -0.77 2.36 -10.98
N SER A 169 -1.42 3.53 -10.86
CA SER A 169 -0.77 4.84 -10.96
C SER A 169 -0.98 5.76 -9.77
N LEU A 170 -1.64 5.33 -8.70
CA LEU A 170 -1.98 6.20 -7.57
C LEU A 170 -0.95 6.16 -6.42
N LYS A 171 0.32 5.89 -6.71
CA LYS A 171 1.33 6.18 -5.70
C LYS A 171 1.27 7.69 -5.42
N LEU A 172 0.90 8.03 -4.19
CA LEU A 172 1.05 9.41 -3.72
C LEU A 172 2.53 9.77 -3.81
N ASP A 173 2.85 10.75 -4.65
CA ASP A 173 4.20 11.24 -4.89
C ASP A 173 4.22 12.73 -4.54
N GLU A 174 5.14 13.14 -3.67
CA GLU A 174 5.27 14.54 -3.25
C GLU A 174 5.42 15.48 -4.43
N ASP A 175 6.24 15.10 -5.42
CA ASP A 175 6.46 15.93 -6.61
C ASP A 175 5.21 16.02 -7.50
N ALA A 176 4.43 14.94 -7.58
CA ALA A 176 3.16 14.94 -8.30
C ALA A 176 2.14 15.82 -7.59
N LEU A 177 1.95 15.66 -6.28
CA LEU A 177 1.05 16.49 -5.47
C LEU A 177 1.44 17.99 -5.56
N TYR A 178 2.73 18.31 -5.48
CA TYR A 178 3.20 19.67 -5.62
C TYR A 178 2.86 20.27 -6.99
N ARG A 179 3.08 19.51 -8.08
CA ARG A 179 2.71 19.94 -9.45
C ARG A 179 1.21 20.11 -9.60
N ASP A 180 0.43 19.21 -9.01
CA ASP A 180 -1.03 19.29 -9.05
C ASP A 180 -1.53 20.52 -8.30
N GLY A 181 -0.91 20.86 -7.17
CA GLY A 181 -1.19 22.11 -6.46
C GLY A 181 -0.96 23.35 -7.34
N LYS A 182 0.15 23.41 -8.07
CA LYS A 182 0.40 24.49 -9.04
C LYS A 182 -0.66 24.57 -10.14
N ASN A 183 -1.03 23.41 -10.70
CA ASN A 183 -2.03 23.33 -11.75
C ASN A 183 -3.44 23.70 -11.26
N ALA A 184 -3.76 23.38 -10.00
CA ALA A 184 -5.06 23.67 -9.40
C ALA A 184 -5.38 25.17 -9.32
N VAL A 185 -4.36 26.03 -9.21
CA VAL A 185 -4.55 27.50 -9.14
C VAL A 185 -5.38 28.01 -10.31
N LYS A 186 -5.14 27.53 -11.52
CA LYS A 186 -5.90 27.93 -12.71
C LYS A 186 -7.37 27.53 -12.60
N GLN A 187 -7.63 26.35 -12.05
CA GLN A 187 -9.00 25.84 -11.87
C GLN A 187 -9.72 26.61 -10.76
N ILE A 188 -9.05 26.81 -9.60
CA ILE A 188 -9.61 27.56 -8.46
C ILE A 188 -9.99 28.98 -8.86
N LEU A 189 -9.17 29.63 -9.68
CA LEU A 189 -9.39 31.00 -10.13
C LEU A 189 -10.21 31.12 -11.44
N ASN A 190 -10.67 29.97 -12.01
CA ASN A 190 -11.34 29.92 -13.32
C ASN A 190 -10.56 30.65 -14.43
N LEU A 191 -9.22 30.54 -14.41
CA LEU A 191 -8.36 31.10 -15.44
C LEU A 191 -8.27 30.12 -16.62
N SER A 192 -8.71 30.54 -17.80
CA SER A 192 -8.66 29.78 -19.06
C SER A 192 -7.30 29.89 -19.75
#